data_d6fa08c59475b8ce6e562cf527bb1256
#
_entry.id   d6fa08c59475b8ce6e562cf527bb1256
#
_cell.length_a   1.000
_cell.length_b   1.000
_cell.length_c   1.000
_cell.angle_alpha   90.00
_cell.angle_beta   90.00
_cell.angle_gamma   90.00
#
_symmetry.space_group_name_H-M   'P 1'
#
loop_
_entity.id
_entity.type
_entity.pdbx_description
1 polymer ?
#
loop_
_entity_poly.entity_id
_entity_poly.type
_entity_poly.pdbx_seq_one_letter_code
_entity_poly.pdbx_strand_id
1 'polypeptide(L)'
;MNTRILQITQRKKQYLPLLLLADEQESMIDRYLERGEMFALEDNGLKAICVVTDEGNGICELKNIAVIPEAQRKGYGKKLIGYLTDYYSEKYTAMLVGTGDVPATTEFYKSCGFEYSHRIENFFTDHYDHQIIEDGVLLKDMIYFKRHLHLSLIHISEP
;
A
#
# COMPACT_ATOMS: atom_id res chain seq x y z
N MET A 1 -22.31 9.50 -4.98
CA MET A 1 -21.29 8.69 -4.30
C MET A 1 -20.51 9.55 -3.34
N ASN A 2 -20.57 9.22 -2.06
CA ASN A 2 -19.98 10.06 -1.02
C ASN A 2 -18.68 9.45 -0.50
N THR A 3 -17.74 9.22 -1.41
CA THR A 3 -16.45 8.69 -1.03
C THR A 3 -15.60 9.81 -0.41
N ARG A 4 -15.03 9.52 0.74
CA ARG A 4 -14.25 10.47 1.50
C ARG A 4 -12.96 9.82 1.97
N ILE A 5 -11.84 10.53 1.88
CA ILE A 5 -10.56 10.02 2.35
C ILE A 5 -10.05 10.95 3.43
N LEU A 6 -9.76 10.37 4.60
CA LEU A 6 -9.35 11.09 5.80
C LEU A 6 -7.99 10.63 6.25
N GLN A 7 -7.16 11.55 6.72
CA GLN A 7 -5.90 11.19 7.35
C GLN A 7 -6.16 10.80 8.81
N ILE A 8 -5.61 9.69 9.24
CA ILE A 8 -5.74 9.19 10.61
C ILE A 8 -4.44 9.54 11.33
N THR A 9 -4.53 10.39 12.34
CA THR A 9 -3.36 10.89 13.06
C THR A 9 -3.23 10.36 14.48
N GLN A 10 -4.28 9.73 15.02
CA GLN A 10 -4.29 9.23 16.39
C GLN A 10 -4.92 7.86 16.45
N ARG A 11 -4.50 7.06 17.44
CA ARG A 11 -5.07 5.74 17.72
C ARG A 11 -5.09 4.83 16.49
N LYS A 12 -3.98 4.81 15.78
CA LYS A 12 -3.88 4.02 14.56
C LYS A 12 -4.11 2.53 14.82
N LYS A 13 -3.77 2.05 16.02
CA LYS A 13 -3.96 0.64 16.41
C LYS A 13 -5.43 0.24 16.52
N GLN A 14 -6.36 1.18 16.54
CA GLN A 14 -7.78 0.82 16.51
C GLN A 14 -8.15 0.10 15.21
N TYR A 15 -7.33 0.28 14.18
CA TYR A 15 -7.53 -0.37 12.87
C TYR A 15 -6.73 -1.66 12.72
N LEU A 16 -6.12 -2.16 13.82
CA LEU A 16 -5.26 -3.34 13.75
C LEU A 16 -5.92 -4.55 13.07
N PRO A 17 -7.19 -4.89 13.33
CA PRO A 17 -7.80 -6.03 12.65
C PRO A 17 -7.76 -5.90 11.13
N LEU A 18 -7.95 -4.68 10.61
CA LEU A 18 -7.91 -4.45 9.17
C LEU A 18 -6.48 -4.44 8.66
N LEU A 19 -5.54 -3.83 9.39
CA LEU A 19 -4.12 -3.83 9.03
C LEU A 19 -3.57 -5.26 8.90
N LEU A 20 -4.02 -6.16 9.78
CA LEU A 20 -3.58 -7.55 9.77
C LEU A 20 -4.04 -8.34 8.54
N LEU A 21 -5.05 -7.87 7.83
CA LEU A 21 -5.45 -8.51 6.57
C LEU A 21 -4.37 -8.37 5.50
N ALA A 22 -3.65 -7.26 5.51
CA ALA A 22 -2.59 -7.00 4.53
C ALA A 22 -1.20 -7.40 5.03
N ASP A 23 -1.00 -7.43 6.35
CA ASP A 23 0.29 -7.75 6.96
C ASP A 23 0.04 -8.54 8.24
N GLU A 24 0.23 -9.85 8.20
CA GLU A 24 -0.27 -10.79 9.20
C GLU A 24 0.44 -10.76 10.55
N GLN A 25 1.44 -9.91 10.74
CA GLN A 25 2.22 -9.92 11.99
C GLN A 25 2.29 -8.53 12.58
N GLU A 26 1.75 -8.37 13.78
CA GLU A 26 1.70 -7.06 14.43
C GLU A 26 3.09 -6.45 14.62
N SER A 27 4.10 -7.26 14.96
CA SER A 27 5.46 -6.74 15.13
C SER A 27 6.03 -6.15 13.83
N MET A 28 5.60 -6.63 12.68
CA MET A 28 5.99 -6.06 11.39
C MET A 28 5.24 -4.75 11.14
N ILE A 29 3.94 -4.71 11.48
CA ILE A 29 3.15 -3.49 11.39
C ILE A 29 3.74 -2.39 12.26
N ASP A 30 4.21 -2.75 13.46
CA ASP A 30 4.81 -1.80 14.40
C ASP A 30 6.05 -1.10 13.83
N ARG A 31 6.71 -1.69 12.83
CA ARG A 31 7.91 -1.11 12.22
C ARG A 31 7.59 0.14 11.41
N TYR A 32 6.35 0.34 10.97
CA TYR A 32 6.01 1.46 10.09
C TYR A 32 4.78 2.26 10.51
N LEU A 33 3.95 1.74 11.42
CA LEU A 33 2.64 2.35 11.66
C LEU A 33 2.72 3.77 12.22
N GLU A 34 3.52 3.97 13.27
CA GLU A 34 3.56 5.28 13.93
C GLU A 34 4.34 6.32 13.14
N ARG A 35 5.39 5.91 12.43
CA ARG A 35 6.16 6.84 11.60
C ARG A 35 5.50 7.12 10.26
N GLY A 36 4.53 6.31 9.87
CA GLY A 36 3.84 6.46 8.60
C GLY A 36 2.67 7.42 8.65
N GLU A 37 2.20 7.81 7.48
CA GLU A 37 0.95 8.54 7.34
C GLU A 37 -0.15 7.54 6.99
N MET A 38 -1.25 7.60 7.74
CA MET A 38 -2.35 6.66 7.59
C MET A 38 -3.57 7.38 7.03
N PHE A 39 -4.25 6.72 6.09
CA PHE A 39 -5.48 7.25 5.50
C PHE A 39 -6.58 6.20 5.55
N ALA A 40 -7.80 6.68 5.68
CA ALA A 40 -9.00 5.84 5.64
C ALA A 40 -9.92 6.33 4.53
N LEU A 41 -10.46 5.40 3.77
CA LEU A 41 -11.47 5.68 2.75
C LEU A 41 -12.82 5.26 3.27
N GLU A 42 -13.76 6.19 3.28
CA GLU A 42 -15.13 6.00 3.73
C GLU A 42 -16.12 6.19 2.58
N ASP A 43 -17.08 5.29 2.53
CA ASP A 43 -18.21 5.37 1.60
C ASP A 43 -19.36 4.63 2.30
N ASN A 44 -20.18 5.38 3.04
CA ASN A 44 -21.17 4.81 3.97
C ASN A 44 -20.47 3.89 4.98
N GLY A 45 -19.47 4.45 5.67
CA GLY A 45 -18.63 3.73 6.62
C GLY A 45 -17.27 3.38 6.06
N LEU A 46 -16.43 2.83 6.90
CA LEU A 46 -15.05 2.48 6.56
C LEU A 46 -15.01 1.38 5.50
N LYS A 47 -14.26 1.60 4.43
CA LYS A 47 -14.08 0.61 3.36
C LYS A 47 -12.63 0.17 3.21
N ALA A 48 -11.67 1.07 3.41
CA ALA A 48 -10.26 0.77 3.19
C ALA A 48 -9.35 1.65 4.03
N ILE A 49 -8.16 1.16 4.31
CA ILE A 49 -7.11 1.94 4.97
C ILE A 49 -5.79 1.72 4.26
N CYS A 50 -4.86 2.63 4.49
CA CYS A 50 -3.49 2.45 4.01
C CYS A 50 -2.50 3.17 4.92
N VAL A 51 -1.22 2.80 4.82
CA VAL A 51 -0.12 3.46 5.52
C VAL A 51 0.99 3.70 4.51
N VAL A 52 1.50 4.93 4.46
CA VAL A 52 2.58 5.32 3.57
C VAL A 52 3.71 5.91 4.41
N THR A 53 4.95 5.53 4.10
CA THR A 53 6.12 6.01 4.82
C THR A 53 7.05 6.78 3.89
N ASP A 54 7.83 7.69 4.48
CA ASP A 54 8.93 8.36 3.79
C ASP A 54 10.16 7.45 3.90
N GLU A 55 10.71 7.05 2.76
CA GLU A 55 11.90 6.18 2.73
C GLU A 55 13.16 6.93 2.35
N GLY A 56 13.08 8.26 2.24
CA GLY A 56 14.23 9.09 1.90
C GLY A 56 14.47 9.19 0.40
N ASN A 57 15.31 10.11 0.01
CA ASN A 57 15.73 10.31 -1.40
C ASN A 57 14.56 10.53 -2.37
N GLY A 58 13.49 11.15 -1.88
CA GLY A 58 12.32 11.42 -2.72
C GLY A 58 11.44 10.20 -2.97
N ILE A 59 11.61 9.15 -2.18
CA ILE A 59 10.84 7.90 -2.32
C ILE A 59 9.89 7.74 -1.13
N CYS A 60 8.63 7.42 -1.40
CA CYS A 60 7.70 6.98 -0.37
C CYS A 60 7.34 5.51 -0.63
N GLU A 61 6.81 4.85 0.38
CA GLU A 61 6.42 3.45 0.24
C GLU A 61 5.02 3.21 0.80
N LEU A 62 4.19 2.56 0.00
CA LEU A 62 2.89 2.07 0.45
C LEU A 62 3.14 0.79 1.25
N LYS A 63 3.10 0.90 2.58
CA LYS A 63 3.45 -0.20 3.49
C LYS A 63 2.30 -1.16 3.75
N ASN A 64 1.08 -0.64 3.69
CA ASN A 64 -0.11 -1.44 4.00
C ASN A 64 -1.28 -0.82 3.27
N ILE A 65 -2.06 -1.64 2.59
CA ILE A 65 -3.36 -1.24 2.05
C ILE A 65 -4.31 -2.41 2.24
N ALA A 66 -5.43 -2.15 2.88
CA ALA A 66 -6.40 -3.20 3.19
C ALA A 66 -7.81 -2.69 2.94
N VAL A 67 -8.63 -3.53 2.32
CA VAL A 67 -10.05 -3.27 2.07
C VAL A 67 -10.84 -4.26 2.90
N ILE A 68 -11.90 -3.80 3.58
CA ILE A 68 -12.72 -4.72 4.36
C ILE A 68 -13.28 -5.82 3.45
N PRO A 69 -13.42 -7.07 3.96
CA PRO A 69 -13.79 -8.19 3.10
C PRO A 69 -15.04 -7.96 2.25
N GLU A 70 -16.09 -7.40 2.84
CA GLU A 70 -17.37 -7.20 2.15
C GLU A 70 -17.31 -6.09 1.09
N ALA A 71 -16.24 -5.30 1.07
CA ALA A 71 -16.06 -4.22 0.09
C ALA A 71 -14.98 -4.51 -0.96
N GLN A 72 -14.37 -5.68 -0.90
CA GLN A 72 -13.34 -6.05 -1.87
C GLN A 72 -13.92 -6.22 -3.27
N ARG A 73 -13.07 -6.00 -4.29
CA ARG A 73 -13.41 -6.10 -5.71
C ARG A 73 -14.43 -5.08 -6.18
N LYS A 74 -14.53 -3.94 -5.46
CA LYS A 74 -15.42 -2.84 -5.83
C LYS A 74 -14.64 -1.58 -6.23
N GLY A 75 -13.31 -1.69 -6.34
CA GLY A 75 -12.47 -0.59 -6.79
C GLY A 75 -11.98 0.34 -5.71
N TYR A 76 -12.22 0.06 -4.43
CA TYR A 76 -11.79 0.95 -3.35
C TYR A 76 -10.28 1.02 -3.20
N GLY A 77 -9.58 -0.12 -3.34
CA GLY A 77 -8.13 -0.14 -3.26
C GLY A 77 -7.50 0.72 -4.35
N LYS A 78 -7.97 0.56 -5.58
CA LYS A 78 -7.47 1.34 -6.72
C LYS A 78 -7.78 2.82 -6.55
N LYS A 79 -8.95 3.16 -6.03
CA LYS A 79 -9.34 4.54 -5.77
C LYS A 79 -8.44 5.18 -4.71
N LEU A 80 -8.14 4.45 -3.65
CA LEU A 80 -7.25 4.93 -2.60
C LEU A 80 -5.84 5.15 -3.14
N ILE A 81 -5.31 4.23 -3.93
CA ILE A 81 -3.99 4.40 -4.55
C ILE A 81 -3.96 5.62 -5.47
N GLY A 82 -5.02 5.83 -6.26
CA GLY A 82 -5.11 7.01 -7.12
C GLY A 82 -5.04 8.30 -6.33
N TYR A 83 -5.74 8.35 -5.20
CA TYR A 83 -5.67 9.51 -4.30
C TYR A 83 -4.24 9.72 -3.79
N LEU A 84 -3.58 8.65 -3.36
CA LEU A 84 -2.23 8.75 -2.80
C LEU A 84 -1.21 9.22 -3.83
N THR A 85 -1.29 8.73 -5.06
CA THR A 85 -0.35 9.14 -6.10
C THR A 85 -0.50 10.62 -6.43
N ASP A 86 -1.71 11.15 -6.40
CA ASP A 86 -1.94 12.58 -6.57
C ASP A 86 -1.45 13.38 -5.37
N TYR A 87 -1.81 12.91 -4.16
CA TYR A 87 -1.47 13.59 -2.92
C TYR A 87 0.04 13.74 -2.75
N TYR A 88 0.81 12.71 -3.11
CA TYR A 88 2.26 12.70 -2.92
C TYR A 88 3.06 13.16 -4.13
N SER A 89 2.40 13.51 -5.23
CA SER A 89 3.07 13.80 -6.50
C SER A 89 4.04 14.98 -6.45
N GLU A 90 3.82 15.94 -5.55
CA GLU A 90 4.71 17.09 -5.43
C GLU A 90 5.79 16.89 -4.38
N LYS A 91 5.65 15.88 -3.53
CA LYS A 91 6.58 15.65 -2.43
C LYS A 91 7.59 14.55 -2.73
N TYR A 92 7.19 13.56 -3.51
CA TYR A 92 8.03 12.41 -3.82
C TYR A 92 8.12 12.20 -5.33
N THR A 93 9.24 11.63 -5.78
CA THR A 93 9.43 11.30 -7.19
C THR A 93 8.87 9.94 -7.54
N ALA A 94 8.78 9.05 -6.57
CA ALA A 94 8.29 7.69 -6.81
C ALA A 94 7.70 7.10 -5.56
N MET A 95 6.79 6.14 -5.77
CA MET A 95 6.19 5.33 -4.72
C MET A 95 6.55 3.87 -4.94
N LEU A 96 7.03 3.22 -3.88
CA LEU A 96 7.28 1.79 -3.87
C LEU A 96 6.13 1.05 -3.20
N VAL A 97 5.92 -0.19 -3.56
CA VAL A 97 5.07 -1.11 -2.81
C VAL A 97 5.72 -2.50 -2.86
N GLY A 98 5.80 -3.14 -1.69
CA GLY A 98 6.31 -4.51 -1.58
C GLY A 98 5.16 -5.47 -1.36
N THR A 99 5.21 -6.62 -2.02
CA THR A 99 4.16 -7.62 -1.89
C THR A 99 4.73 -9.02 -2.12
N GLY A 100 3.96 -10.05 -1.78
CA GLY A 100 4.30 -11.42 -2.12
C GLY A 100 4.15 -11.66 -3.61
N ASP A 101 4.83 -12.69 -4.08
CA ASP A 101 4.79 -13.06 -5.51
C ASP A 101 3.54 -13.90 -5.80
N VAL A 102 2.39 -13.25 -5.79
CA VAL A 102 1.08 -13.86 -6.04
C VAL A 102 0.42 -13.13 -7.20
N PRO A 103 0.01 -13.85 -8.27
CA PRO A 103 -0.50 -13.18 -9.48
C PRO A 103 -1.61 -12.19 -9.26
N ALA A 104 -2.58 -12.49 -8.41
CA ALA A 104 -3.69 -11.56 -8.16
C ALA A 104 -3.19 -10.21 -7.64
N THR A 105 -2.21 -10.23 -6.75
CA THR A 105 -1.67 -9.02 -6.14
C THR A 105 -0.76 -8.27 -7.11
N THR A 106 0.13 -8.99 -7.79
CA THR A 106 1.05 -8.35 -8.74
C THR A 106 0.29 -7.72 -9.91
N GLU A 107 -0.75 -8.39 -10.41
CA GLU A 107 -1.59 -7.82 -11.47
C GLU A 107 -2.35 -6.59 -10.99
N PHE A 108 -2.80 -6.60 -9.74
CA PHE A 108 -3.47 -5.43 -9.16
C PHE A 108 -2.57 -4.20 -9.20
N TYR A 109 -1.32 -4.33 -8.71
CA TYR A 109 -0.41 -3.19 -8.70
C TYR A 109 -0.02 -2.74 -10.10
N LYS A 110 0.15 -3.67 -11.03
CA LYS A 110 0.38 -3.29 -12.44
C LYS A 110 -0.80 -2.49 -12.99
N SER A 111 -2.03 -2.88 -12.66
CA SER A 111 -3.22 -2.15 -13.10
C SER A 111 -3.30 -0.75 -12.50
N CYS A 112 -2.62 -0.51 -11.39
CA CYS A 112 -2.52 0.80 -10.76
C CYS A 112 -1.35 1.63 -11.27
N GLY A 113 -0.66 1.17 -12.31
CA GLY A 113 0.43 1.93 -12.92
C GLY A 113 1.81 1.66 -12.34
N PHE A 114 1.94 0.64 -11.52
CA PHE A 114 3.22 0.24 -10.96
C PHE A 114 3.93 -0.73 -11.90
N GLU A 115 5.26 -0.70 -11.89
CA GLU A 115 6.10 -1.60 -12.66
C GLU A 115 7.05 -2.34 -11.72
N TYR A 116 7.45 -3.55 -12.11
CA TYR A 116 8.42 -4.32 -11.33
C TYR A 116 9.69 -3.50 -11.11
N SER A 117 10.19 -3.50 -9.89
CA SER A 117 11.41 -2.79 -9.52
C SER A 117 12.53 -3.77 -9.14
N HIS A 118 12.32 -4.51 -8.06
CA HIS A 118 13.34 -5.43 -7.54
C HIS A 118 12.70 -6.41 -6.58
N ARG A 119 13.49 -7.37 -6.07
CA ARG A 119 13.02 -8.31 -5.07
C ARG A 119 14.00 -8.41 -3.92
N ILE A 120 13.48 -8.75 -2.74
CA ILE A 120 14.29 -9.10 -1.59
C ILE A 120 14.06 -10.58 -1.35
N GLU A 121 15.10 -11.38 -1.58
CA GLU A 121 15.00 -12.83 -1.42
C GLU A 121 14.78 -13.20 0.04
N ASN A 122 13.93 -14.20 0.25
CA ASN A 122 13.64 -14.76 1.57
C ASN A 122 13.12 -13.76 2.60
N PHE A 123 12.54 -12.63 2.15
CA PHE A 123 12.05 -11.60 3.05
C PHE A 123 11.04 -12.16 4.04
N PHE A 124 10.07 -12.92 3.57
CA PHE A 124 9.02 -13.45 4.44
C PHE A 124 9.53 -14.53 5.37
N THR A 125 10.44 -15.38 4.91
CA THR A 125 11.03 -16.42 5.77
C THR A 125 11.97 -15.85 6.81
N ASP A 126 12.64 -14.73 6.49
CA ASP A 126 13.60 -14.11 7.41
C ASP A 126 12.95 -13.20 8.46
N HIS A 127 11.82 -12.59 8.14
CA HIS A 127 11.24 -11.54 9.00
C HIS A 127 9.96 -11.94 9.73
N TYR A 128 9.27 -12.98 9.28
CA TYR A 128 8.02 -13.41 9.93
C TYR A 128 8.29 -14.67 10.76
N ASP A 129 7.59 -14.76 11.91
CA ASP A 129 7.78 -15.85 12.84
C ASP A 129 6.95 -17.10 12.51
N HIS A 130 6.20 -17.04 11.41
CA HIS A 130 5.39 -18.15 10.93
C HIS A 130 5.34 -18.10 9.40
N GLN A 131 4.92 -19.21 8.78
CA GLN A 131 4.76 -19.26 7.34
C GLN A 131 3.60 -18.38 6.90
N ILE A 132 3.82 -17.58 5.86
CA ILE A 132 2.78 -16.74 5.28
C ILE A 132 2.30 -17.42 4.01
N ILE A 133 1.01 -17.74 3.96
CA ILE A 133 0.40 -18.37 2.79
C ILE A 133 -0.69 -17.45 2.27
N GLU A 134 -0.63 -17.14 0.98
CA GLU A 134 -1.60 -16.26 0.33
C GLU A 134 -2.04 -16.93 -0.98
N ASP A 135 -3.34 -17.10 -1.15
CA ASP A 135 -3.93 -17.80 -2.30
C ASP A 135 -3.26 -19.16 -2.54
N GLY A 136 -2.96 -19.90 -1.46
CA GLY A 136 -2.33 -21.21 -1.54
C GLY A 136 -0.84 -21.19 -1.84
N VAL A 137 -0.22 -20.01 -1.94
CA VAL A 137 1.21 -19.85 -2.23
C VAL A 137 1.97 -19.52 -0.96
N LEU A 138 3.03 -20.28 -0.68
CA LEU A 138 3.94 -19.98 0.42
C LEU A 138 4.83 -18.80 0.01
N LEU A 139 4.71 -17.67 0.72
CA LEU A 139 5.48 -16.48 0.41
C LEU A 139 6.92 -16.64 0.91
N LYS A 140 7.88 -16.33 0.06
CA LYS A 140 9.32 -16.35 0.39
C LYS A 140 9.92 -14.99 0.13
N ASP A 141 9.90 -14.53 -1.10
CA ASP A 141 10.50 -13.27 -1.53
C ASP A 141 9.50 -12.13 -1.47
N MET A 142 9.98 -10.93 -1.17
CA MET A 142 9.20 -9.71 -1.34
C MET A 142 9.48 -9.17 -2.73
N ILE A 143 8.42 -8.95 -3.52
CA ILE A 143 8.52 -8.34 -4.84
C ILE A 143 8.18 -6.87 -4.68
N TYR A 144 9.05 -5.99 -5.20
CA TYR A 144 8.81 -4.55 -5.15
C TYR A 144 8.39 -4.03 -6.52
N PHE A 145 7.34 -3.21 -6.49
CA PHE A 145 6.86 -2.45 -7.64
C PHE A 145 7.07 -0.98 -7.37
N LYS A 146 7.19 -0.19 -8.44
CA LYS A 146 7.49 1.23 -8.36
C LYS A 146 6.63 2.00 -9.35
N ARG A 147 6.12 3.14 -8.92
CA ARG A 147 5.39 4.07 -9.78
C ARG A 147 6.02 5.45 -9.68
N HIS A 148 6.29 6.07 -10.82
CA HIS A 148 6.77 7.45 -10.87
C HIS A 148 5.60 8.40 -10.64
N LEU A 149 5.80 9.43 -9.80
CA LEU A 149 4.73 10.32 -9.38
C LEU A 149 4.68 11.66 -10.12
N HIS A 150 5.79 12.04 -10.75
CA HIS A 150 5.89 13.36 -11.39
C HIS A 150 5.52 13.38 -12.86
N LEU A 151 5.01 12.28 -13.43
CA LEU A 151 4.64 12.25 -14.85
C LEU A 151 3.57 13.28 -15.19
N SER A 152 2.59 13.47 -14.31
CA SER A 152 1.54 14.44 -14.53
C SER A 152 2.07 15.88 -14.56
N LEU A 153 3.08 16.18 -13.71
CA LEU A 153 3.70 17.50 -13.68
C LEU A 153 4.48 17.78 -14.95
N ILE A 154 5.16 16.77 -15.49
CA ILE A 154 5.89 16.90 -16.74
C ILE A 154 4.93 17.25 -17.87
N HIS A 155 3.78 16.60 -17.92
CA HIS A 155 2.77 16.88 -18.94
C HIS A 155 2.17 18.27 -18.79
N ILE A 156 1.94 18.71 -17.57
CA ILE A 156 1.37 20.03 -17.28
C ILE A 156 2.33 21.15 -17.70
N SER A 157 3.63 20.92 -17.54
CA SER A 157 4.62 21.94 -17.83
C SER A 157 4.92 22.10 -19.33
N GLU A 158 4.41 21.22 -20.16
CA GLU A 158 4.60 21.34 -21.60
C GLU A 158 3.61 22.31 -22.22
N PRO A 159 4.08 23.17 -23.09
CA PRO A 159 3.20 24.13 -23.78
C PRO A 159 2.21 23.47 -24.72
#